data_1a33fb76ed7407af1591f54936d0aaf5
#
_entry.id   1a33fb76ed7407af1591f54936d0aaf5
#
_cell.length_a   1.000
_cell.length_b   1.000
_cell.length_c   1.000
_cell.angle_alpha   90.00
_cell.angle_beta   90.00
_cell.angle_gamma   90.00
#
_symmetry.space_group_name_H-M   'P 1'
#
loop_
_entity.id
_entity.type
_entity.pdbx_description
1 polymer ?
#
loop_
_entity_poly.entity_id
_entity_poly.type
_entity_poly.pdbx_seq_one_letter_code
_entity_poly.pdbx_strand_id
1 'polypeptide(L)'
;MHLETFTQPCAERSKSLVEQSEEITVESLLESNDIQPLGNKLRFLVAPRKREYHKSDALSRMTLQEKIRVIHAQSKFSSAGIPRLGFPDFWTDDGPHGVRPDVLWDEWEQARQTNDSCVAFPALTCLAATWNPDLAALYGKSLGEEALYRGKDMILGPGVNIYRTPLGGRNFEYMGEDPYLASTMVVPYIQGLQSMGVSACVKHYCLNND
;
A
#
# COMPACT_ATOMS: atom_id res chain seq x y z
N MET A 1 3.43 25.81 -35.68
CA MET A 1 3.12 25.51 -34.29
C MET A 1 3.90 24.24 -33.96
N HIS A 2 5.06 24.39 -33.32
CA HIS A 2 6.08 23.33 -33.19
C HIS A 2 5.67 22.27 -32.17
N LEU A 3 5.64 21.01 -32.60
CA LEU A 3 5.59 19.79 -31.80
C LEU A 3 7.02 19.24 -31.69
N GLU A 4 7.86 19.88 -30.94
CA GLU A 4 9.16 19.35 -30.55
C GLU A 4 9.30 19.49 -29.03
N THR A 5 9.07 18.43 -28.28
CA THR A 5 9.65 18.17 -26.93
C THR A 5 9.10 16.90 -26.28
N PHE A 6 9.26 15.73 -26.91
CA PHE A 6 8.98 14.46 -26.22
C PHE A 6 9.99 13.35 -26.58
N THR A 7 11.29 13.67 -26.57
CA THR A 7 12.32 12.65 -26.84
C THR A 7 13.53 12.78 -25.90
N GLN A 8 13.31 12.90 -24.60
CA GLN A 8 14.39 12.62 -23.65
C GLN A 8 14.12 11.31 -22.92
N PRO A 9 15.11 10.37 -22.86
CA PRO A 9 14.98 9.12 -22.15
C PRO A 9 14.70 9.35 -20.65
N CYS A 10 13.85 8.52 -20.08
CA CYS A 10 13.42 8.58 -18.67
C CYS A 10 14.59 8.55 -17.67
N ALA A 11 15.72 7.96 -18.04
CA ALA A 11 16.93 7.86 -17.24
C ALA A 11 17.69 9.19 -17.05
N GLU A 12 17.54 10.15 -17.96
CA GLU A 12 18.19 11.47 -17.82
C GLU A 12 17.36 12.42 -16.96
N ARG A 13 16.03 12.26 -16.94
CA ARG A 13 15.15 13.03 -16.05
C ARG A 13 15.35 12.69 -14.58
N SER A 14 15.64 11.45 -14.26
CA SER A 14 15.89 11.03 -12.87
C SER A 14 17.21 11.57 -12.33
N LYS A 15 18.24 11.72 -13.17
CA LYS A 15 19.53 12.29 -12.74
C LYS A 15 19.43 13.78 -12.43
N SER A 16 18.69 14.56 -13.22
CA SER A 16 18.54 16.00 -13.00
C SER A 16 17.71 16.36 -11.75
N LEU A 17 16.82 15.46 -11.31
CA LEU A 17 16.04 15.65 -10.08
C LEU A 17 16.82 15.25 -8.82
N VAL A 18 17.80 14.37 -8.94
CA VAL A 18 18.66 13.96 -7.81
C VAL A 18 19.77 14.99 -7.57
N GLU A 19 20.27 15.66 -8.60
CA GLU A 19 21.33 16.67 -8.49
C GLU A 19 20.83 18.04 -7.97
N GLN A 20 19.53 18.28 -7.91
CA GLN A 20 18.93 19.52 -7.39
C GLN A 20 18.32 19.38 -5.98
N SER A 21 18.42 18.20 -5.35
CA SER A 21 18.04 18.07 -3.95
C SER A 21 19.14 18.70 -3.08
N GLU A 22 18.95 19.94 -2.66
CA GLU A 22 19.63 20.45 -1.47
C GLU A 22 19.45 19.43 -0.35
N GLU A 23 20.53 19.10 0.32
CA GLU A 23 20.55 18.13 1.43
C GLU A 23 19.70 18.69 2.57
N ILE A 24 18.39 18.33 2.55
CA ILE A 24 17.45 18.74 3.59
C ILE A 24 17.79 17.93 4.84
N THR A 25 18.46 18.52 5.80
CA THR A 25 18.77 17.86 7.07
C THR A 25 17.52 17.77 7.94
N VAL A 26 17.48 16.72 8.78
CA VAL A 26 16.35 16.51 9.72
C VAL A 26 16.16 17.73 10.64
N GLU A 27 17.25 18.41 10.99
CA GLU A 27 17.23 19.64 11.78
C GLU A 27 16.52 20.80 11.07
N SER A 28 16.72 20.99 9.76
CA SER A 28 16.06 22.06 9.00
C SER A 28 14.55 21.85 8.85
N LEU A 29 14.08 20.58 8.95
CA LEU A 29 12.66 20.22 8.90
C LEU A 29 11.96 20.42 10.25
N LEU A 30 12.69 20.31 11.36
CA LEU A 30 12.15 20.48 12.70
C LEU A 30 11.94 21.96 13.08
N GLU A 31 12.64 22.88 12.40
CA GLU A 31 12.52 24.33 12.63
C GLU A 31 11.37 24.98 11.84
N SER A 32 10.75 24.30 10.89
CA SER A 32 9.61 24.83 10.14
C SER A 32 8.29 24.56 10.89
N ASN A 33 7.56 25.64 11.20
CA ASN A 33 6.26 25.57 11.88
C ASN A 33 5.11 24.94 11.04
N ASP A 34 5.41 24.38 9.87
CA ASP A 34 4.45 23.74 8.96
C ASP A 34 4.46 22.21 9.10
N ILE A 35 4.25 21.72 10.32
CA ILE A 35 4.45 20.30 10.67
C ILE A 35 3.28 19.37 10.20
N GLN A 36 2.09 19.90 9.92
CA GLN A 36 0.93 19.08 9.60
C GLN A 36 1.02 18.31 8.25
N PRO A 37 1.49 18.88 7.14
CA PRO A 37 1.70 18.14 5.89
C PRO A 37 2.96 17.27 5.89
N LEU A 38 3.92 17.55 6.79
CA LEU A 38 5.22 16.89 6.87
C LEU A 38 5.19 15.57 7.65
N GLY A 39 4.18 15.35 8.49
CA GLY A 39 4.05 14.12 9.29
C GLY A 39 4.06 12.85 8.44
N ASN A 40 3.48 12.88 7.25
CA ASN A 40 3.52 11.76 6.32
C ASN A 40 4.85 11.69 5.56
N LYS A 41 5.44 12.83 5.17
CA LYS A 41 6.74 12.87 4.46
C LYS A 41 7.91 12.41 5.32
N LEU A 42 7.93 12.74 6.61
CA LEU A 42 8.97 12.29 7.54
C LEU A 42 8.98 10.75 7.76
N ARG A 43 7.84 10.07 7.53
CA ARG A 43 7.81 8.61 7.56
C ARG A 43 8.68 7.98 6.47
N PHE A 44 8.86 8.64 5.32
CA PHE A 44 9.62 8.13 4.17
C PHE A 44 11.13 8.24 4.34
N LEU A 45 11.61 9.15 5.15
CA LEU A 45 13.05 9.37 5.38
C LEU A 45 13.64 8.42 6.44
N VAL A 46 12.79 7.73 7.19
CA VAL A 46 13.25 6.71 8.14
C VAL A 46 13.31 5.38 7.40
N ALA A 47 14.53 4.90 7.14
CA ALA A 47 14.74 3.55 6.60
C ALA A 47 13.85 2.53 7.32
N PRO A 48 13.25 1.56 6.59
CA PRO A 48 12.36 0.58 7.18
C PRO A 48 13.12 -0.17 8.27
N ARG A 49 12.91 0.22 9.53
CA ARG A 49 13.41 -0.55 10.65
C ARG A 49 12.67 -1.88 10.60
N LYS A 50 13.40 -3.00 10.45
CA LYS A 50 12.86 -4.31 10.80
C LYS A 50 12.33 -4.20 12.21
N ARG A 51 11.02 -4.10 12.35
CA ARG A 51 10.35 -3.96 13.64
C ARG A 51 10.31 -5.34 14.27
N GLU A 52 11.33 -5.68 15.05
CA GLU A 52 11.28 -6.86 15.91
C GLU A 52 10.39 -6.54 17.11
N TYR A 53 9.12 -6.90 17.01
CA TYR A 53 8.20 -6.83 18.13
C TYR A 53 8.21 -8.17 18.87
N HIS A 54 8.55 -8.16 20.16
CA HIS A 54 8.32 -9.32 21.03
C HIS A 54 6.82 -9.46 21.28
N LYS A 55 6.15 -10.16 20.38
CA LYS A 55 4.68 -10.27 20.32
C LYS A 55 4.05 -10.80 21.61
N SER A 56 4.72 -11.72 22.33
CA SER A 56 4.18 -12.35 23.54
C SER A 56 4.11 -11.40 24.74
N ASP A 57 5.01 -10.44 24.85
CA ASP A 57 5.04 -9.50 25.98
C ASP A 57 4.10 -8.32 25.77
N ALA A 58 3.92 -7.85 24.53
CA ALA A 58 3.10 -6.69 24.23
C ALA A 58 1.65 -6.86 24.67
N LEU A 59 1.04 -8.01 24.37
CA LEU A 59 -0.38 -8.27 24.68
C LEU A 59 -0.63 -8.29 26.19
N SER A 60 0.31 -8.83 26.99
CA SER A 60 0.19 -8.85 28.44
C SER A 60 0.28 -7.47 29.08
N ARG A 61 0.99 -6.55 28.44
CA ARG A 61 1.20 -5.17 28.88
C ARG A 61 0.13 -4.18 28.43
N MET A 62 -0.75 -4.59 27.51
CA MET A 62 -1.88 -3.78 27.03
C MET A 62 -2.99 -3.70 28.07
N THR A 63 -3.53 -2.50 28.28
CA THR A 63 -4.79 -2.30 28.99
C THR A 63 -5.97 -2.81 28.17
N LEU A 64 -7.11 -3.01 28.81
CA LEU A 64 -8.34 -3.41 28.10
C LEU A 64 -8.73 -2.38 27.02
N GLN A 65 -8.64 -1.08 27.34
CA GLN A 65 -8.92 0.00 26.41
C GLN A 65 -8.00 -0.02 25.20
N GLU A 66 -6.72 -0.27 25.39
CA GLU A 66 -5.77 -0.40 24.30
C GLU A 66 -6.08 -1.61 23.43
N LYS A 67 -6.44 -2.74 24.02
CA LYS A 67 -6.86 -3.94 23.28
C LYS A 67 -8.09 -3.67 22.42
N ILE A 68 -9.08 -2.95 22.98
CA ILE A 68 -10.29 -2.56 22.25
C ILE A 68 -9.92 -1.61 21.09
N ARG A 69 -9.05 -0.64 21.32
CA ARG A 69 -8.67 0.34 20.29
C ARG A 69 -7.95 -0.27 19.10
N VAL A 70 -7.12 -1.29 19.29
CA VAL A 70 -6.38 -1.92 18.17
C VAL A 70 -7.25 -2.81 17.29
N ILE A 71 -8.39 -3.31 17.77
CA ILE A 71 -9.24 -4.23 17.01
C ILE A 71 -10.32 -3.55 16.19
N HIS A 72 -10.40 -2.23 16.21
CA HIS A 72 -11.30 -1.47 15.36
C HIS A 72 -10.57 -0.32 14.65
N ALA A 73 -11.13 0.12 13.54
CA ALA A 73 -10.61 1.25 12.81
C ALA A 73 -10.76 2.56 13.62
N GLN A 74 -9.74 3.41 13.60
CA GLN A 74 -9.81 4.77 14.10
C GLN A 74 -10.08 5.78 12.97
N SER A 75 -9.79 5.40 11.74
CA SER A 75 -10.10 6.14 10.53
C SER A 75 -10.51 5.16 9.43
N LYS A 76 -10.77 5.62 8.22
CA LYS A 76 -11.13 4.75 7.09
C LYS A 76 -10.07 3.71 6.76
N PHE A 77 -8.80 4.03 6.99
CA PHE A 77 -7.68 3.19 6.59
C PHE A 77 -6.62 3.04 7.68
N SER A 78 -6.98 3.22 8.95
CA SER A 78 -6.02 2.97 10.03
C SER A 78 -6.65 2.38 11.28
N SER A 79 -5.85 1.60 12.01
CA SER A 79 -6.12 1.18 13.38
C SER A 79 -5.14 1.87 14.32
N ALA A 80 -5.60 2.15 15.54
CA ALA A 80 -4.79 2.85 16.52
C ALA A 80 -3.59 2.02 16.96
N GLY A 81 -2.44 2.67 17.03
CA GLY A 81 -1.26 2.14 17.69
C GLY A 81 -1.34 2.23 19.21
N ILE A 82 -0.25 1.82 19.85
CA ILE A 82 -0.04 1.93 21.29
C ILE A 82 1.32 2.61 21.54
N PRO A 83 1.38 3.95 21.45
CA PRO A 83 2.64 4.68 21.54
C PRO A 83 3.42 4.38 22.82
N ARG A 84 2.72 4.16 23.94
CA ARG A 84 3.32 3.77 25.22
C ARG A 84 4.15 2.49 25.15
N LEU A 85 3.78 1.57 24.24
CA LEU A 85 4.50 0.31 24.03
C LEU A 85 5.37 0.34 22.76
N GLY A 86 5.48 1.49 22.10
CA GLY A 86 6.27 1.64 20.88
C GLY A 86 5.59 1.17 19.60
N PHE A 87 4.27 0.85 19.64
CA PHE A 87 3.52 0.47 18.48
C PHE A 87 2.90 1.71 17.81
N PRO A 88 3.30 2.07 16.60
CA PRO A 88 2.65 3.13 15.85
C PRO A 88 1.27 2.72 15.36
N ASP A 89 0.51 3.67 14.81
CA ASP A 89 -0.72 3.38 14.08
C ASP A 89 -0.43 2.42 12.92
N PHE A 90 -1.39 1.54 12.66
CA PHE A 90 -1.33 0.57 11.56
C PHE A 90 -2.14 1.09 10.39
N TRP A 91 -1.48 1.34 9.28
CA TRP A 91 -2.10 1.93 8.09
C TRP A 91 -2.37 0.88 7.03
N THR A 92 -3.61 0.83 6.59
CA THR A 92 -4.03 0.03 5.43
C THR A 92 -4.20 0.92 4.21
N ASP A 93 -4.21 0.30 3.05
CA ASP A 93 -4.56 0.98 1.81
C ASP A 93 -5.37 0.08 0.90
N ASP A 94 -6.30 0.66 0.15
CA ASP A 94 -7.10 -0.06 -0.80
C ASP A 94 -6.44 0.00 -2.17
N GLY A 95 -6.38 -1.15 -2.76
CA GLY A 95 -6.03 -1.34 -4.13
C GLY A 95 -5.21 -2.58 -4.41
N PRO A 96 -5.86 -3.70 -4.85
CA PRO A 96 -5.15 -4.86 -5.39
C PRO A 96 -4.43 -4.55 -6.71
N HIS A 97 -4.77 -3.44 -7.37
CA HIS A 97 -4.22 -2.98 -8.65
C HIS A 97 -3.36 -1.71 -8.54
N GLY A 98 -2.90 -1.40 -7.36
CA GLY A 98 -2.08 -0.22 -7.08
C GLY A 98 -2.43 0.41 -5.75
N VAL A 99 -1.46 1.11 -5.16
CA VAL A 99 -1.67 1.85 -3.93
C VAL A 99 -2.43 3.12 -4.29
N ARG A 100 -3.61 3.31 -3.72
CA ARG A 100 -4.43 4.49 -4.02
C ARG A 100 -3.81 5.77 -3.45
N PRO A 101 -4.15 6.95 -3.98
CA PRO A 101 -3.79 8.22 -3.37
C PRO A 101 -4.31 8.33 -1.94
N ASP A 102 -3.59 9.04 -1.08
CA ASP A 102 -4.04 9.29 0.29
C ASP A 102 -5.41 9.97 0.32
N VAL A 103 -6.22 9.57 1.29
CA VAL A 103 -7.52 10.20 1.56
C VAL A 103 -7.47 10.97 2.89
N LEU A 104 -8.37 11.94 3.03
CA LEU A 104 -8.55 12.63 4.29
C LEU A 104 -9.03 11.65 5.37
N TRP A 105 -8.71 11.94 6.62
CA TRP A 105 -8.91 11.05 7.76
C TRP A 105 -10.32 10.44 7.85
N ASP A 106 -11.35 11.26 7.72
CA ASP A 106 -12.75 10.85 7.83
C ASP A 106 -13.58 11.07 6.54
N GLU A 107 -12.92 11.49 5.46
CA GLU A 107 -13.59 11.78 4.21
C GLU A 107 -13.14 10.82 3.11
N TRP A 108 -14.01 10.60 2.11
CA TRP A 108 -13.67 9.82 0.93
C TRP A 108 -13.01 10.66 -0.17
N GLU A 109 -12.87 11.95 0.07
CA GLU A 109 -12.12 12.82 -0.82
C GLU A 109 -10.63 12.51 -0.71
N GLN A 110 -9.95 12.57 -1.86
CA GLN A 110 -8.50 12.50 -1.87
C GLN A 110 -7.94 13.72 -1.16
N ALA A 111 -6.90 13.50 -0.34
CA ALA A 111 -6.10 14.60 0.14
C ALA A 111 -5.57 15.34 -1.09
N ARG A 112 -5.98 16.58 -1.31
CA ARG A 112 -5.68 17.39 -2.51
C ARG A 112 -4.18 17.70 -2.62
N GLN A 113 -3.40 16.67 -2.83
CA GLN A 113 -2.00 16.81 -3.16
C GLN A 113 -1.88 16.77 -4.68
N THR A 114 -1.56 17.89 -5.28
CA THR A 114 -1.42 18.05 -6.73
C THR A 114 -0.36 17.14 -7.35
N ASN A 115 0.51 16.53 -6.54
CA ASN A 115 1.62 15.69 -6.96
C ASN A 115 1.52 14.24 -6.43
N ASP A 116 0.40 13.83 -5.87
CA ASP A 116 0.21 12.44 -5.44
C ASP A 116 -0.18 11.58 -6.63
N SER A 117 0.83 11.14 -7.37
CA SER A 117 0.68 10.15 -8.44
C SER A 117 0.93 8.76 -7.89
N CYS A 118 0.02 7.83 -8.14
CA CYS A 118 0.19 6.41 -7.86
C CYS A 118 0.24 5.61 -9.16
N VAL A 119 0.92 4.46 -9.10
CA VAL A 119 1.03 3.58 -10.26
C VAL A 119 -0.26 2.77 -10.38
N ALA A 120 -0.88 2.82 -11.56
CA ALA A 120 -1.94 1.89 -11.93
C ALA A 120 -1.30 0.59 -12.41
N PHE A 121 -1.38 -0.45 -11.59
CA PHE A 121 -0.94 -1.79 -11.95
C PHE A 121 -1.96 -2.47 -12.88
N PRO A 122 -1.55 -3.46 -13.66
CA PRO A 122 -2.48 -4.28 -14.44
C PRO A 122 -3.57 -4.90 -13.56
N ALA A 123 -4.79 -5.01 -14.08
CA ALA A 123 -5.87 -5.69 -13.35
C ALA A 123 -5.49 -7.13 -13.00
N LEU A 124 -6.00 -7.68 -11.89
CA LEU A 124 -5.66 -9.05 -11.48
C LEU A 124 -6.09 -10.09 -12.51
N THR A 125 -7.16 -9.83 -13.27
CA THR A 125 -7.54 -10.66 -14.43
C THR A 125 -6.43 -10.72 -15.48
N CYS A 126 -5.79 -9.58 -15.77
CA CYS A 126 -4.67 -9.51 -16.70
C CYS A 126 -3.45 -10.26 -16.15
N LEU A 127 -3.16 -10.10 -14.86
CA LEU A 127 -2.09 -10.85 -14.20
C LEU A 127 -2.36 -12.38 -14.26
N ALA A 128 -3.57 -12.81 -13.92
CA ALA A 128 -3.95 -14.22 -13.96
C ALA A 128 -3.87 -14.81 -15.36
N ALA A 129 -4.26 -14.05 -16.40
CA ALA A 129 -4.17 -14.46 -17.80
C ALA A 129 -2.74 -14.73 -18.29
N THR A 130 -1.73 -14.32 -17.55
CA THR A 130 -0.33 -14.65 -17.87
C THR A 130 0.05 -16.09 -17.53
N TRP A 131 -0.67 -16.75 -16.64
CA TRP A 131 -0.36 -18.08 -16.11
C TRP A 131 1.06 -18.18 -15.52
N ASN A 132 1.63 -17.06 -15.10
CA ASN A 132 3.03 -16.96 -14.67
C ASN A 132 3.13 -16.59 -13.18
N PRO A 133 3.42 -17.57 -12.29
CA PRO A 133 3.58 -17.33 -10.86
C PRO A 133 4.75 -16.38 -10.51
N ASP A 134 5.83 -16.41 -11.30
CA ASP A 134 6.97 -15.51 -11.06
C ASP A 134 6.60 -14.06 -11.34
N LEU A 135 5.76 -13.83 -12.35
CA LEU A 135 5.22 -12.50 -12.61
C LEU A 135 4.27 -12.05 -11.50
N ALA A 136 3.50 -12.97 -10.92
CA ALA A 136 2.66 -12.66 -9.76
C ALA A 136 3.51 -12.29 -8.53
N ALA A 137 4.62 -12.97 -8.30
CA ALA A 137 5.57 -12.61 -7.24
C ALA A 137 6.19 -11.23 -7.48
N LEU A 138 6.62 -10.94 -8.71
CA LEU A 138 7.16 -9.63 -9.09
C LEU A 138 6.12 -8.53 -8.92
N TYR A 139 4.87 -8.76 -9.34
CA TYR A 139 3.75 -7.84 -9.16
C TYR A 139 3.54 -7.50 -7.67
N GLY A 140 3.43 -8.54 -6.83
CA GLY A 140 3.26 -8.36 -5.39
C GLY A 140 4.42 -7.60 -4.76
N LYS A 141 5.66 -7.90 -5.17
CA LYS A 141 6.85 -7.20 -4.69
C LYS A 141 6.82 -5.71 -5.07
N SER A 142 6.55 -5.38 -6.34
CA SER A 142 6.51 -4.00 -6.82
C SER A 142 5.40 -3.19 -6.13
N LEU A 143 4.23 -3.80 -5.91
CA LEU A 143 3.16 -3.20 -5.14
C LEU A 143 3.57 -2.96 -3.68
N GLY A 144 4.29 -3.92 -3.09
CA GLY A 144 4.83 -3.80 -1.73
C GLY A 144 5.87 -2.69 -1.60
N GLU A 145 6.72 -2.51 -2.60
CA GLU A 145 7.70 -1.41 -2.65
C GLU A 145 7.00 -0.05 -2.65
N GLU A 146 5.95 0.13 -3.45
CA GLU A 146 5.18 1.37 -3.47
C GLU A 146 4.41 1.57 -2.15
N ALA A 147 3.78 0.54 -1.61
CA ALA A 147 3.08 0.59 -0.33
C ALA A 147 4.02 0.99 0.82
N LEU A 148 5.22 0.40 0.86
CA LEU A 148 6.25 0.74 1.83
C LEU A 148 6.69 2.20 1.69
N TYR A 149 6.95 2.65 0.46
CA TYR A 149 7.28 4.04 0.17
C TYR A 149 6.20 5.00 0.64
N ARG A 150 4.92 4.63 0.53
CA ARG A 150 3.77 5.41 0.99
C ARG A 150 3.46 5.23 2.49
N GLY A 151 4.29 4.49 3.23
CA GLY A 151 4.13 4.28 4.67
C GLY A 151 2.92 3.43 5.04
N LYS A 152 2.49 2.53 4.15
CA LYS A 152 1.39 1.60 4.40
C LYS A 152 1.91 0.29 4.98
N ASP A 153 1.18 -0.25 5.94
CA ASP A 153 1.52 -1.50 6.62
C ASP A 153 0.80 -2.71 6.02
N MET A 154 -0.33 -2.47 5.32
CA MET A 154 -1.14 -3.52 4.69
C MET A 154 -1.82 -3.00 3.42
N ILE A 155 -1.85 -3.84 2.40
CA ILE A 155 -2.68 -3.65 1.21
C ILE A 155 -3.95 -4.51 1.34
N LEU A 156 -5.11 -3.91 1.08
CA LEU A 156 -6.41 -4.60 1.01
C LEU A 156 -6.53 -5.32 -0.34
N GLY A 157 -5.81 -6.38 -0.46
CA GLY A 157 -5.65 -7.24 -1.63
C GLY A 157 -4.75 -8.43 -1.35
N PRO A 158 -4.74 -9.42 -2.24
CA PRO A 158 -5.45 -9.52 -3.52
C PRO A 158 -6.93 -9.86 -3.40
N GLY A 159 -7.72 -9.54 -4.45
CA GLY A 159 -9.08 -10.00 -4.62
C GLY A 159 -9.09 -11.41 -5.24
N VAL A 160 -9.84 -12.35 -4.64
CA VAL A 160 -9.81 -13.77 -5.03
C VAL A 160 -11.19 -14.41 -5.24
N ASN A 161 -12.26 -13.61 -5.18
CA ASN A 161 -13.58 -14.15 -5.47
C ASN A 161 -13.66 -14.63 -6.92
N ILE A 162 -14.39 -15.72 -7.14
CA ILE A 162 -14.54 -16.33 -8.46
C ILE A 162 -15.67 -15.65 -9.22
N TYR A 163 -15.47 -15.37 -10.49
CA TYR A 163 -16.50 -14.84 -11.37
C TYR A 163 -17.62 -15.88 -11.55
N ARG A 164 -18.75 -15.65 -10.92
CA ARG A 164 -19.93 -16.51 -11.06
C ARG A 164 -20.94 -15.98 -12.05
N THR A 165 -20.90 -14.68 -12.28
CA THR A 165 -21.78 -14.01 -13.23
C THR A 165 -21.01 -12.86 -13.90
N PRO A 166 -21.21 -12.64 -15.21
CA PRO A 166 -20.59 -11.50 -15.89
C PRO A 166 -21.14 -10.15 -15.42
N LEU A 167 -22.28 -10.15 -14.72
CA LEU A 167 -22.92 -8.95 -14.18
C LEU A 167 -22.33 -8.46 -12.87
N GLY A 168 -21.39 -9.21 -12.27
CA GLY A 168 -20.74 -8.82 -11.02
C GLY A 168 -19.99 -7.50 -11.16
N GLY A 169 -20.42 -6.48 -10.43
CA GLY A 169 -19.85 -5.12 -10.52
C GLY A 169 -18.40 -5.02 -10.07
N ARG A 170 -17.89 -6.04 -9.37
CA ARG A 170 -16.53 -6.10 -8.84
C ARG A 170 -15.64 -7.16 -9.49
N ASN A 171 -16.05 -7.75 -10.59
CA ASN A 171 -15.24 -8.73 -11.32
C ASN A 171 -13.86 -8.18 -11.72
N PHE A 172 -13.75 -6.87 -11.99
CA PHE A 172 -12.49 -6.22 -12.39
C PHE A 172 -11.35 -6.40 -11.38
N GLU A 173 -11.65 -6.60 -10.11
CA GLU A 173 -10.63 -6.71 -9.05
C GLU A 173 -10.26 -8.15 -8.68
N TYR A 174 -10.75 -9.16 -9.42
CA TYR A 174 -10.50 -10.58 -9.18
C TYR A 174 -9.69 -11.23 -10.30
N MET A 175 -9.28 -12.50 -10.07
CA MET A 175 -8.38 -13.21 -10.97
C MET A 175 -9.08 -14.03 -12.06
N GLY A 176 -10.41 -14.16 -12.02
CA GLY A 176 -11.16 -14.86 -13.05
C GLY A 176 -12.14 -15.91 -12.51
N GLU A 177 -12.52 -16.85 -13.40
CA GLU A 177 -13.52 -17.88 -13.14
C GLU A 177 -12.92 -19.16 -12.56
N ASP A 178 -11.62 -19.41 -12.79
CA ASP A 178 -10.96 -20.66 -12.41
C ASP A 178 -10.35 -20.55 -11.01
N PRO A 179 -10.87 -21.33 -10.02
CA PRO A 179 -10.33 -21.32 -8.67
C PRO A 179 -8.91 -21.89 -8.58
N TYR A 180 -8.54 -22.81 -9.47
CA TYR A 180 -7.18 -23.37 -9.49
C TYR A 180 -6.18 -22.31 -9.94
N LEU A 181 -6.46 -21.60 -11.01
CA LEU A 181 -5.62 -20.49 -11.49
C LEU A 181 -5.51 -19.41 -10.42
N ALA A 182 -6.62 -18.97 -9.83
CA ALA A 182 -6.63 -17.96 -8.79
C ALA A 182 -5.78 -18.39 -7.59
N SER A 183 -5.91 -19.63 -7.11
CA SER A 183 -5.13 -20.15 -5.98
C SER A 183 -3.64 -20.27 -6.30
N THR A 184 -3.28 -20.57 -7.54
CA THR A 184 -1.88 -20.67 -7.97
C THR A 184 -1.23 -19.29 -8.05
N MET A 185 -1.95 -18.28 -8.50
CA MET A 185 -1.43 -16.93 -8.70
C MET A 185 -1.43 -16.09 -7.41
N VAL A 186 -2.36 -16.34 -6.49
CA VAL A 186 -2.51 -15.54 -5.26
C VAL A 186 -1.34 -15.74 -4.29
N VAL A 187 -0.82 -16.96 -4.18
CA VAL A 187 0.25 -17.27 -3.23
C VAL A 187 1.54 -16.50 -3.54
N PRO A 188 2.10 -16.56 -4.76
CA PRO A 188 3.28 -15.79 -5.08
C PRO A 188 3.05 -14.27 -5.02
N TYR A 189 1.87 -13.77 -5.38
CA TYR A 189 1.52 -12.35 -5.18
C TYR A 189 1.67 -11.95 -3.70
N ILE A 190 1.08 -12.71 -2.78
CA ILE A 190 1.16 -12.45 -1.33
C ILE A 190 2.61 -12.53 -0.85
N GLN A 191 3.35 -13.55 -1.26
CA GLN A 191 4.75 -13.71 -0.89
C GLN A 191 5.61 -12.54 -1.36
N GLY A 192 5.38 -12.07 -2.58
CA GLY A 192 6.04 -10.90 -3.13
C GLY A 192 5.75 -9.65 -2.29
N LEU A 193 4.49 -9.37 -1.98
CA LEU A 193 4.07 -8.25 -1.15
C LEU A 193 4.70 -8.31 0.25
N GLN A 194 4.62 -9.46 0.89
CA GLN A 194 5.15 -9.68 2.24
C GLN A 194 6.68 -9.64 2.30
N SER A 195 7.38 -9.95 1.20
CA SER A 195 8.84 -9.83 1.13
C SER A 195 9.32 -8.39 1.36
N MET A 196 8.46 -7.41 1.13
CA MET A 196 8.71 -5.99 1.40
C MET A 196 8.32 -5.55 2.81
N GLY A 197 7.82 -6.48 3.66
CA GLY A 197 7.36 -6.18 5.02
C GLY A 197 5.95 -5.56 5.07
N VAL A 198 5.21 -5.59 3.97
CA VAL A 198 3.81 -5.13 3.87
C VAL A 198 2.88 -6.32 3.97
N SER A 199 1.84 -6.23 4.78
CA SER A 199 0.86 -7.31 4.94
C SER A 199 -0.11 -7.34 3.75
N ALA A 200 -0.58 -8.55 3.40
CA ALA A 200 -1.67 -8.75 2.45
C ALA A 200 -2.98 -9.02 3.20
N CYS A 201 -4.09 -8.50 2.68
CA CYS A 201 -5.43 -8.79 3.14
C CYS A 201 -6.23 -9.43 1.99
N VAL A 202 -6.24 -10.76 1.94
CA VAL A 202 -7.02 -11.50 0.94
C VAL A 202 -8.50 -11.17 1.09
N LYS A 203 -9.15 -10.79 -0.01
CA LYS A 203 -10.55 -10.34 0.01
C LYS A 203 -11.36 -10.95 -1.13
N HIS A 204 -12.66 -11.05 -1.04
CA HIS A 204 -13.48 -10.68 0.10
C HIS A 204 -13.97 -11.96 0.79
N TYR A 205 -14.00 -11.98 2.08
CA TYR A 205 -14.56 -13.07 2.85
C TYR A 205 -16.04 -12.77 3.15
N CYS A 206 -16.97 -13.54 2.56
CA CYS A 206 -16.78 -14.43 1.42
C CYS A 206 -17.96 -14.25 0.45
N LEU A 207 -17.83 -14.81 -0.76
CA LEU A 207 -18.91 -14.81 -1.76
C LEU A 207 -19.35 -13.40 -2.21
N ASN A 208 -18.40 -12.49 -2.38
CA ASN A 208 -18.66 -11.18 -2.96
C ASN A 208 -18.80 -11.35 -4.49
N ASN A 209 -20.01 -11.62 -4.94
CA ASN A 209 -20.34 -11.90 -6.35
C ASN A 209 -21.34 -10.89 -6.94
N ASP A 210 -21.52 -9.73 -6.30
CA ASP A 210 -22.45 -8.67 -6.68
C ASP A 210 -21.98 -7.88 -7.91
#